data_e19568591b1cc2e693f88536bf53dfa6
#
_entry.id   e19568591b1cc2e693f88536bf53dfa6
#
_cell.length_a   1.000
_cell.length_b   1.000
_cell.length_c   1.000
_cell.angle_alpha   90.00
_cell.angle_beta   90.00
_cell.angle_gamma   90.00
#
_symmetry.space_group_name_H-M   'P 1'
#
loop_
_entity.id
_entity.type
_entity.pdbx_description
1 polymer ?
#
loop_
_entity_poly.entity_id
_entity_poly.type
_entity_poly.pdbx_seq_one_letter_code
_entity_poly.pdbx_strand_id
1 'polypeptide(L)'
;MRIFALLSWSALALLSVSPLFAANAPGDAADKAEAVAKKKLSVAHIEITGGYSEGVSAPGLFGDVVETLGTALQRLDKAARDESLDAIILHISDPSIGWAKLNELRVGIQKVRAKGRKVYAWMESADTKGYLIAAACDQIVLPESGMLMLPGLRAEVSFYKNLFDKLSIEPQMLRVGEFKSAAEPYSRSEMSPAFREEMEAILDDYYRQIVETISAGRKLTPDQVKAIIDTGLHTAADAKKLGLIDVVGYEDAIESLIKGDDKTAEVKITKGYGKKKIDTDFSGFTGMAKMMNMMMGVEPTTRKSTASKIAVISATGAIISGASSADSFFGEQTMGSTTMIKAIRQARDDSTVKAVVLRVDSPGGSALASDLMWHELEALDGKKPFIVSMGDTAASGGYYIAMGADRIFAEPGTLTGSIGVVGGKIAFEKFYEKIGITTSVVMRGKNSGVLSPTTAFTETERTAMQKMLNDIYAQFTTKAATGRKMDVEKLEKMARGRVYTGSQALQLGLVDELGTLGDAIAFAKKSAGIDPDTKLERLDLPKPTSPFESLFGPIDPSSTSLGVTGSALLKSLPEEVASQLRGLSIYDLLAKERVLTVLPYRVKVK
;
A
#
# COMPACT_ATOMS: atom_id res chain seq x y z
N MET A 1 7.67 14.72 57.00
CA MET A 1 7.75 13.79 58.15
C MET A 1 8.52 12.58 57.61
N ARG A 2 9.80 12.58 57.87
CA ARG A 2 10.56 11.78 58.85
C ARG A 2 10.53 10.29 58.49
N ILE A 3 11.59 9.45 58.32
CA ILE A 3 12.99 9.49 58.81
C ILE A 3 13.63 8.23 58.20
N PHE A 4 14.83 8.24 57.55
CA PHE A 4 16.16 7.75 57.98
C PHE A 4 16.14 6.31 58.58
N ALA A 5 17.07 5.41 58.33
CA ALA A 5 18.54 5.46 58.29
C ALA A 5 19.05 4.08 57.80
N LEU A 6 20.10 3.89 57.06
CA LEU A 6 21.55 3.94 57.32
C LEU A 6 22.17 2.67 57.94
N LEU A 7 23.28 2.27 57.31
CA LEU A 7 24.50 1.61 57.84
C LEU A 7 24.48 0.07 57.93
N SER A 8 25.54 -0.68 57.73
CA SER A 8 26.95 -0.45 57.32
C SER A 8 27.69 -1.77 57.31
N TRP A 9 28.70 -1.90 56.46
CA TRP A 9 29.99 -2.56 56.59
C TRP A 9 30.18 -3.85 57.40
N SER A 10 30.84 -4.87 56.82
CA SER A 10 32.22 -5.21 57.24
C SER A 10 32.85 -6.29 56.32
N ALA A 11 34.04 -6.00 55.84
CA ALA A 11 35.00 -6.92 55.26
C ALA A 11 35.72 -7.70 56.37
N LEU A 12 36.05 -8.96 56.10
CA LEU A 12 37.20 -9.59 56.76
C LEU A 12 37.86 -10.60 55.84
N ALA A 13 39.09 -10.35 55.48
CA ALA A 13 40.02 -11.27 54.87
C ALA A 13 40.70 -12.09 55.95
N LEU A 14 40.95 -13.37 55.69
CA LEU A 14 42.00 -14.14 56.37
C LEU A 14 42.60 -15.19 55.47
N LEU A 15 43.89 -15.11 55.38
CA LEU A 15 44.88 -15.97 54.70
C LEU A 15 45.10 -17.28 55.44
N SER A 16 45.73 -18.19 54.69
CA SER A 16 46.70 -19.22 55.03
C SER A 16 46.15 -20.64 54.99
N VAL A 17 46.77 -21.57 54.43
CA VAL A 17 48.06 -22.24 54.36
C VAL A 17 47.82 -23.62 53.71
N SER A 18 48.62 -23.98 52.71
CA SER A 18 48.70 -25.35 52.17
C SER A 18 49.47 -26.25 53.12
N PRO A 19 49.27 -27.54 53.04
CA PRO A 19 50.42 -28.39 52.75
C PRO A 19 50.26 -29.40 51.60
N LEU A 20 51.34 -29.57 50.88
CA LEU A 20 51.64 -30.70 49.98
C LEU A 20 51.49 -32.01 50.66
N PHE A 21 50.79 -32.93 50.03
CA PHE A 21 51.12 -34.37 50.07
C PHE A 21 50.86 -34.97 48.69
N ALA A 22 51.93 -35.50 48.10
CA ALA A 22 51.87 -36.28 46.90
C ALA A 22 51.46 -37.72 47.23
N ALA A 23 50.52 -38.28 46.53
CA ALA A 23 50.30 -39.69 46.42
C ALA A 23 49.93 -40.06 44.98
N ASN A 24 50.80 -40.80 44.32
CA ASN A 24 50.55 -41.43 43.02
C ASN A 24 49.42 -42.44 43.13
N ALA A 25 48.41 -42.37 42.25
CA ALA A 25 47.52 -43.47 41.94
C ALA A 25 47.28 -43.52 40.43
N PRO A 26 47.01 -44.69 39.85
CA PRO A 26 47.20 -44.96 38.43
C PRO A 26 46.09 -44.38 37.53
N GLY A 27 46.47 -44.09 36.27
CA GLY A 27 45.65 -43.42 35.28
C GLY A 27 44.32 -44.10 35.00
N ASP A 28 43.27 -43.30 35.18
CA ASP A 28 42.01 -43.51 34.49
C ASP A 28 42.10 -42.78 33.18
N ALA A 29 42.05 -43.50 32.10
CA ALA A 29 41.81 -42.97 30.75
C ALA A 29 40.40 -42.48 30.74
N ALA A 30 40.20 -41.17 31.14
CA ALA A 30 38.96 -40.50 30.95
C ALA A 30 38.75 -40.32 29.45
N ASP A 31 37.79 -41.07 28.98
CA ASP A 31 37.17 -41.03 27.69
C ASP A 31 36.90 -39.54 27.32
N LYS A 32 37.78 -38.94 26.51
CA LYS A 32 37.47 -37.68 25.83
C LYS A 32 36.42 -38.02 24.79
N ALA A 33 35.16 -38.05 25.21
CA ALA A 33 34.06 -37.92 24.28
C ALA A 33 34.32 -36.63 23.50
N GLU A 34 34.75 -36.73 22.25
CA GLU A 34 34.76 -35.64 21.30
C GLU A 34 33.34 -35.06 21.29
N ALA A 35 33.19 -33.88 21.87
CA ALA A 35 31.95 -33.15 21.79
C ALA A 35 31.71 -32.87 20.30
N VAL A 36 30.89 -33.69 19.65
CA VAL A 36 30.45 -33.49 18.29
C VAL A 36 29.89 -32.08 18.24
N ALA A 37 30.55 -31.19 17.51
CA ALA A 37 30.16 -29.81 17.41
C ALA A 37 28.71 -29.77 16.85
N LYS A 38 27.77 -29.35 17.69
CA LYS A 38 26.36 -29.26 17.29
C LYS A 38 26.24 -28.39 16.07
N LYS A 39 25.53 -28.87 15.05
CA LYS A 39 25.21 -28.09 13.86
C LYS A 39 24.41 -26.87 14.28
N LYS A 40 24.88 -25.67 13.88
CA LYS A 40 24.16 -24.42 14.13
C LYS A 40 23.37 -24.05 12.89
N LEU A 41 22.05 -23.90 13.06
CA LEU A 41 21.13 -23.47 12.01
C LEU A 41 20.74 -22.02 12.24
N SER A 42 21.02 -21.15 11.28
CA SER A 42 20.69 -19.73 11.33
C SER A 42 19.35 -19.46 10.67
N VAL A 43 18.44 -18.82 11.40
CA VAL A 43 17.06 -18.58 10.95
C VAL A 43 16.71 -17.10 11.04
N ALA A 44 16.20 -16.54 9.93
CA ALA A 44 15.64 -15.21 9.92
C ALA A 44 14.16 -15.26 10.36
N HIS A 45 13.76 -14.41 11.29
CA HIS A 45 12.35 -14.22 11.65
C HIS A 45 11.87 -12.86 11.14
N ILE A 46 10.87 -12.90 10.26
CA ILE A 46 10.27 -11.73 9.60
C ILE A 46 8.77 -11.71 9.92
N GLU A 47 8.28 -10.61 10.47
CA GLU A 47 6.88 -10.38 10.73
C GLU A 47 6.23 -9.71 9.52
N ILE A 48 5.03 -10.16 9.15
CA ILE A 48 4.14 -9.57 8.15
C ILE A 48 2.86 -9.21 8.89
N THR A 49 2.67 -7.92 9.19
CA THR A 49 1.54 -7.44 10.01
C THR A 49 1.07 -6.06 9.60
N GLY A 50 -0.22 -5.79 9.78
CA GLY A 50 -0.82 -4.49 9.52
C GLY A 50 -0.76 -4.05 8.06
N GLY A 51 -0.80 -2.73 7.83
CA GLY A 51 -0.75 -2.13 6.50
C GLY A 51 0.65 -1.72 6.08
N TYR A 52 0.93 -1.81 4.78
CA TYR A 52 2.17 -1.31 4.18
C TYR A 52 1.87 -0.12 3.28
N SER A 53 2.51 1.02 3.56
CA SER A 53 2.47 2.19 2.68
C SER A 53 3.39 2.01 1.47
N GLU A 54 3.09 2.73 0.39
CA GLU A 54 3.99 2.87 -0.74
C GLU A 54 5.03 3.99 -0.47
N GLY A 55 6.15 3.92 -1.17
CA GLY A 55 7.20 4.95 -1.11
C GLY A 55 8.07 4.86 0.14
N VAL A 56 8.66 5.99 0.51
CA VAL A 56 9.56 6.12 1.66
C VAL A 56 8.79 6.77 2.80
N SER A 57 8.75 6.10 3.95
CA SER A 57 8.18 6.68 5.17
C SER A 57 9.20 7.53 5.91
N ALA A 58 8.79 8.70 6.38
CA ALA A 58 9.59 9.47 7.34
C ALA A 58 9.65 8.73 8.68
N PRO A 59 10.78 8.80 9.41
CA PRO A 59 10.83 8.32 10.78
C PRO A 59 9.79 9.06 11.64
N GLY A 60 9.10 8.32 12.51
CA GLY A 60 8.26 8.95 13.53
C GLY A 60 9.07 9.81 14.50
N LEU A 61 8.39 10.65 15.29
CA LEU A 61 9.02 11.55 16.29
C LEU A 61 9.96 10.86 17.28
N PHE A 62 9.70 9.59 17.56
CA PHE A 62 10.50 8.79 18.50
C PHE A 62 11.42 7.78 17.81
N GLY A 63 11.65 7.96 16.48
CA GLY A 63 12.51 7.07 15.72
C GLY A 63 11.83 5.78 15.25
N ASP A 64 10.52 5.64 15.45
CA ASP A 64 9.78 4.51 14.92
C ASP A 64 9.72 4.57 13.39
N VAL A 65 10.24 3.54 12.73
CA VAL A 65 10.14 3.42 11.28
C VAL A 65 8.88 2.64 10.95
N VAL A 66 7.89 3.30 10.38
CA VAL A 66 6.75 2.61 9.79
C VAL A 66 7.26 1.75 8.64
N GLU A 67 7.04 0.45 8.72
CA GLU A 67 7.47 -0.48 7.69
C GLU A 67 6.65 -0.24 6.41
N THR A 68 7.34 0.00 5.30
CA THR A 68 6.73 0.15 3.97
C THR A 68 6.80 -1.18 3.22
N LEU A 69 5.99 -1.33 2.16
CA LEU A 69 6.10 -2.49 1.27
C LEU A 69 7.54 -2.66 0.77
N GLY A 70 8.18 -1.56 0.35
CA GLY A 70 9.56 -1.59 -0.13
C GLY A 70 10.55 -2.09 0.91
N THR A 71 10.38 -1.75 2.20
CA THR A 71 11.27 -2.25 3.27
C THR A 71 11.00 -3.72 3.58
N ALA A 72 9.75 -4.16 3.57
CA ALA A 72 9.41 -5.58 3.74
C ALA A 72 10.00 -6.45 2.61
N LEU A 73 9.86 -6.00 1.36
CA LEU A 73 10.46 -6.68 0.19
C LEU A 73 11.99 -6.69 0.24
N GLN A 74 12.63 -5.60 0.69
CA GLN A 74 14.08 -5.56 0.90
C GLN A 74 14.56 -6.56 1.95
N ARG A 75 13.77 -6.81 3.00
CA ARG A 75 14.07 -7.84 4.02
C ARG A 75 14.02 -9.24 3.42
N LEU A 76 13.01 -9.54 2.59
CA LEU A 76 12.91 -10.82 1.86
C LEU A 76 14.06 -10.98 0.86
N ASP A 77 14.39 -9.95 0.09
CA ASP A 77 15.50 -9.96 -0.86
C ASP A 77 16.86 -10.14 -0.16
N LYS A 78 17.07 -9.48 0.99
CA LYS A 78 18.24 -9.69 1.83
C LYS A 78 18.32 -11.14 2.31
N ALA A 79 17.21 -11.71 2.80
CA ALA A 79 17.15 -13.08 3.25
C ALA A 79 17.41 -14.08 2.11
N ALA A 80 16.95 -13.77 0.88
CA ALA A 80 17.22 -14.58 -0.29
C ALA A 80 18.71 -14.63 -0.66
N ARG A 81 19.46 -13.54 -0.42
CA ARG A 81 20.89 -13.42 -0.74
C ARG A 81 21.82 -13.83 0.39
N ASP A 82 21.31 -13.98 1.60
CA ASP A 82 22.12 -14.31 2.77
C ASP A 82 22.39 -15.82 2.80
N GLU A 83 23.59 -16.21 2.35
CA GLU A 83 24.01 -17.61 2.29
C GLU A 83 24.19 -18.24 3.67
N SER A 84 24.29 -17.45 4.73
CA SER A 84 24.41 -17.94 6.10
C SER A 84 23.09 -18.41 6.71
N LEU A 85 21.94 -18.14 6.04
CA LEU A 85 20.63 -18.56 6.51
C LEU A 85 20.27 -19.97 6.01
N ASP A 86 19.81 -20.81 6.92
CA ASP A 86 19.28 -22.14 6.63
C ASP A 86 17.77 -22.10 6.35
N ALA A 87 17.03 -21.21 7.04
CA ALA A 87 15.59 -21.09 6.92
C ALA A 87 15.08 -19.69 7.26
N ILE A 88 13.82 -19.45 6.91
CA ILE A 88 13.09 -18.21 7.22
C ILE A 88 11.76 -18.57 7.87
N ILE A 89 11.44 -17.92 8.97
CA ILE A 89 10.13 -17.93 9.61
C ILE A 89 9.41 -16.64 9.22
N LEU A 90 8.25 -16.76 8.60
CA LEU A 90 7.33 -15.66 8.37
C LEU A 90 6.21 -15.75 9.39
N HIS A 91 6.18 -14.82 10.33
CA HIS A 91 5.06 -14.65 11.25
C HIS A 91 4.03 -13.72 10.58
N ILE A 92 2.89 -14.27 10.19
CA ILE A 92 1.83 -13.58 9.47
C ILE A 92 0.69 -13.31 10.45
N SER A 93 0.47 -12.03 10.77
CA SER A 93 -0.53 -11.60 11.74
C SER A 93 -1.34 -10.42 11.18
N ASP A 94 -2.57 -10.70 10.78
CA ASP A 94 -3.58 -9.70 10.32
C ASP A 94 -3.03 -8.67 9.31
N PRO A 95 -2.55 -9.10 8.12
CA PRO A 95 -2.05 -8.19 7.11
C PRO A 95 -3.19 -7.39 6.46
N SER A 96 -3.24 -6.09 6.73
CA SER A 96 -4.21 -5.15 6.15
C SER A 96 -3.67 -4.54 4.85
N ILE A 97 -3.55 -5.34 3.79
CA ILE A 97 -2.94 -4.97 2.51
C ILE A 97 -3.90 -5.16 1.33
N GLY A 98 -3.63 -4.46 0.23
CA GLY A 98 -4.35 -4.65 -1.03
C GLY A 98 -3.84 -5.84 -1.85
N TRP A 99 -4.48 -6.11 -2.97
CA TRP A 99 -4.21 -7.29 -3.80
C TRP A 99 -2.86 -7.24 -4.49
N ALA A 100 -2.41 -6.07 -4.93
CA ALA A 100 -1.12 -5.91 -5.57
C ALA A 100 0.02 -6.12 -4.56
N LYS A 101 -0.07 -5.47 -3.39
CA LYS A 101 0.93 -5.62 -2.32
C LYS A 101 1.03 -7.06 -1.83
N LEU A 102 -0.11 -7.75 -1.73
CA LEU A 102 -0.17 -9.18 -1.41
C LEU A 102 0.61 -10.01 -2.45
N ASN A 103 0.40 -9.75 -3.74
CA ASN A 103 1.10 -10.48 -4.79
C ASN A 103 2.61 -10.18 -4.78
N GLU A 104 3.04 -8.93 -4.57
CA GLU A 104 4.47 -8.58 -4.44
C GLU A 104 5.14 -9.32 -3.28
N LEU A 105 4.49 -9.45 -2.12
CA LEU A 105 5.01 -10.24 -1.00
C LEU A 105 5.15 -11.72 -1.37
N ARG A 106 4.14 -12.29 -2.03
CA ARG A 106 4.19 -13.67 -2.51
C ARG A 106 5.32 -13.91 -3.49
N VAL A 107 5.51 -13.02 -4.46
CA VAL A 107 6.64 -13.07 -5.41
C VAL A 107 7.98 -12.95 -4.66
N GLY A 108 8.06 -12.08 -3.64
CA GLY A 108 9.23 -11.99 -2.76
C GLY A 108 9.55 -13.32 -2.06
N ILE A 109 8.55 -13.98 -1.49
CA ILE A 109 8.69 -15.30 -0.85
C ILE A 109 9.14 -16.35 -1.87
N GLN A 110 8.55 -16.37 -3.06
CA GLN A 110 8.94 -17.29 -4.11
C GLN A 110 10.40 -17.10 -4.55
N LYS A 111 10.89 -15.85 -4.63
CA LYS A 111 12.31 -15.55 -4.90
C LYS A 111 13.23 -16.10 -3.82
N VAL A 112 12.84 -16.04 -2.54
CA VAL A 112 13.57 -16.66 -1.43
C VAL A 112 13.67 -18.17 -1.61
N ARG A 113 12.54 -18.83 -1.89
CA ARG A 113 12.48 -20.27 -2.11
C ARG A 113 13.28 -20.71 -3.34
N ALA A 114 13.24 -19.94 -4.42
CA ALA A 114 14.03 -20.20 -5.63
C ALA A 114 15.55 -20.16 -5.38
N LYS A 115 16.01 -19.47 -4.33
CA LYS A 115 17.39 -19.48 -3.86
C LYS A 115 17.70 -20.64 -2.90
N GLY A 116 16.80 -21.61 -2.77
CA GLY A 116 16.98 -22.81 -1.96
C GLY A 116 16.75 -22.62 -0.45
N ARG A 117 16.24 -21.48 0.00
CA ARG A 117 15.90 -21.24 1.40
C ARG A 117 14.49 -21.73 1.68
N LYS A 118 14.32 -22.56 2.73
CA LYS A 118 12.98 -22.96 3.17
C LYS A 118 12.30 -21.85 3.93
N VAL A 119 11.02 -21.66 3.65
CA VAL A 119 10.19 -20.63 4.29
C VAL A 119 9.04 -21.30 5.02
N TYR A 120 8.95 -21.05 6.32
CA TYR A 120 7.91 -21.55 7.22
C TYR A 120 6.98 -20.42 7.56
N ALA A 121 5.67 -20.59 7.33
CA ALA A 121 4.66 -19.64 7.78
C ALA A 121 4.17 -20.03 9.16
N TRP A 122 4.13 -19.07 10.06
CA TRP A 122 3.50 -19.15 11.37
C TRP A 122 2.34 -18.18 11.45
N MET A 123 1.17 -18.65 11.89
CA MET A 123 -0.04 -17.84 12.07
C MET A 123 -0.80 -18.35 13.28
N GLU A 124 -1.34 -17.46 14.13
CA GLU A 124 -2.30 -17.84 15.17
C GLU A 124 -3.69 -18.10 14.57
N SER A 125 -4.08 -17.30 13.60
CA SER A 125 -5.26 -17.41 12.75
C SER A 125 -4.99 -16.70 11.45
N ALA A 126 -5.76 -16.97 10.41
CA ALA A 126 -5.62 -16.22 9.15
C ALA A 126 -6.97 -16.00 8.48
N ASP A 127 -7.11 -14.80 7.90
CA ASP A 127 -8.10 -14.49 6.88
C ASP A 127 -7.61 -14.93 5.50
N THR A 128 -8.41 -14.68 4.47
CA THR A 128 -8.05 -15.00 3.09
C THR A 128 -6.69 -14.42 2.68
N LYS A 129 -6.40 -13.16 3.01
CA LYS A 129 -5.16 -12.49 2.59
C LYS A 129 -3.93 -13.04 3.30
N GLY A 130 -4.02 -13.21 4.61
CA GLY A 130 -2.95 -13.84 5.40
C GLY A 130 -2.64 -15.25 4.91
N TYR A 131 -3.68 -16.01 4.60
CA TYR A 131 -3.52 -17.36 4.07
C TYR A 131 -2.91 -17.40 2.66
N LEU A 132 -3.28 -16.48 1.78
CA LEU A 132 -2.68 -16.38 0.44
C LEU A 132 -1.17 -16.10 0.49
N ILE A 133 -0.70 -15.33 1.48
CA ILE A 133 0.74 -15.13 1.73
C ILE A 133 1.36 -16.45 2.21
N ALA A 134 0.74 -17.11 3.19
CA ALA A 134 1.23 -18.37 3.74
C ALA A 134 1.30 -19.48 2.68
N ALA A 135 0.34 -19.52 1.74
CA ALA A 135 0.31 -20.48 0.64
C ALA A 135 1.52 -20.38 -0.32
N ALA A 136 2.29 -19.28 -0.26
CA ALA A 136 3.55 -19.15 -0.98
C ALA A 136 4.76 -19.78 -0.24
N CYS A 137 4.60 -20.18 1.03
CA CYS A 137 5.64 -20.79 1.84
C CYS A 137 5.79 -22.29 1.59
N ASP A 138 6.84 -22.90 2.14
CA ASP A 138 7.09 -24.34 2.02
C ASP A 138 6.24 -25.15 3.00
N GLN A 139 6.06 -24.63 4.23
CA GLN A 139 5.24 -25.24 5.26
C GLN A 139 4.45 -24.17 6.03
N ILE A 140 3.25 -24.54 6.44
CA ILE A 140 2.32 -23.69 7.17
C ILE A 140 2.00 -24.34 8.51
N VAL A 141 2.21 -23.58 9.59
CA VAL A 141 1.97 -24.01 10.98
C VAL A 141 0.87 -23.15 11.58
N LEU A 142 -0.15 -23.79 12.17
CA LEU A 142 -1.27 -23.15 12.84
C LEU A 142 -1.48 -23.83 14.20
N PRO A 143 -1.70 -23.10 15.31
CA PRO A 143 -1.94 -23.70 16.62
C PRO A 143 -3.28 -24.43 16.66
N GLU A 144 -3.44 -25.32 17.64
CA GLU A 144 -4.64 -26.16 17.78
C GLU A 144 -5.93 -25.35 17.87
N SER A 145 -5.89 -24.20 18.57
CA SER A 145 -7.02 -23.26 18.70
C SER A 145 -7.12 -22.27 17.52
N GLY A 146 -6.21 -22.33 16.56
CA GLY A 146 -6.19 -21.44 15.41
C GLY A 146 -7.33 -21.70 14.45
N MET A 147 -7.73 -20.66 13.75
CA MET A 147 -8.78 -20.72 12.74
C MET A 147 -8.30 -20.18 11.41
N LEU A 148 -8.72 -20.83 10.34
CA LEU A 148 -8.53 -20.37 8.98
C LEU A 148 -9.90 -19.94 8.41
N MET A 149 -9.99 -18.65 8.06
CA MET A 149 -11.23 -18.02 7.57
C MET A 149 -11.10 -17.75 6.06
N LEU A 150 -11.80 -18.53 5.25
CA LEU A 150 -11.82 -18.43 3.80
C LEU A 150 -13.27 -18.30 3.27
N PRO A 151 -14.05 -17.29 3.70
CA PRO A 151 -15.48 -17.21 3.41
C PRO A 151 -15.81 -16.79 1.97
N GLY A 152 -14.82 -16.67 1.10
CA GLY A 152 -14.99 -16.14 -0.25
C GLY A 152 -14.96 -14.61 -0.29
N LEU A 153 -15.58 -14.04 -1.33
CA LEU A 153 -15.57 -12.60 -1.59
C LEU A 153 -16.96 -11.99 -1.44
N ARG A 154 -17.03 -10.85 -0.79
CA ARG A 154 -18.24 -10.07 -0.68
C ARG A 154 -17.95 -8.59 -0.89
N ALA A 155 -18.65 -7.95 -1.83
CA ALA A 155 -18.64 -6.51 -2.01
C ALA A 155 -19.93 -5.90 -1.43
N GLU A 156 -19.77 -4.85 -0.63
CA GLU A 156 -20.87 -4.09 -0.06
C GLU A 156 -20.74 -2.63 -0.47
N VAL A 157 -21.79 -2.07 -1.06
CA VAL A 157 -21.85 -0.67 -1.45
C VAL A 157 -23.03 -0.01 -0.75
N SER A 158 -22.75 1.04 0.01
CA SER A 158 -23.79 1.81 0.70
C SER A 158 -24.29 2.94 -0.18
N PHE A 159 -25.59 3.17 -0.20
CA PHE A 159 -26.27 4.21 -0.96
C PHE A 159 -26.90 5.23 0.00
N TYR A 160 -26.57 6.49 -0.19
CA TYR A 160 -26.94 7.60 0.70
C TYR A 160 -28.12 8.43 0.20
N LYS A 161 -28.64 8.15 -1.02
CA LYS A 161 -29.75 8.93 -1.61
C LYS A 161 -30.92 9.11 -0.64
N ASN A 162 -31.39 8.02 -0.05
CA ASN A 162 -32.53 8.08 0.85
C ASN A 162 -32.25 8.89 2.14
N LEU A 163 -31.01 8.92 2.61
CA LEU A 163 -30.57 9.79 3.71
C LEU A 163 -30.64 11.26 3.29
N PHE A 164 -30.11 11.58 2.10
CA PHE A 164 -30.13 12.95 1.56
C PHE A 164 -31.56 13.43 1.30
N ASP A 165 -32.43 12.57 0.78
CA ASP A 165 -33.86 12.90 0.58
C ASP A 165 -34.53 13.27 1.93
N LYS A 166 -34.27 12.48 3.01
CA LYS A 166 -34.78 12.78 4.36
C LYS A 166 -34.24 14.10 4.91
N LEU A 167 -32.99 14.44 4.60
CA LEU A 167 -32.37 15.69 5.01
C LEU A 167 -32.73 16.86 4.07
N SER A 168 -33.40 16.60 2.96
CA SER A 168 -33.68 17.61 1.91
C SER A 168 -32.41 18.19 1.29
N ILE A 169 -31.36 17.35 1.17
CA ILE A 169 -30.08 17.66 0.50
C ILE A 169 -30.15 17.07 -0.91
N GLU A 170 -29.77 17.84 -1.92
CA GLU A 170 -29.84 17.42 -3.32
C GLU A 170 -28.44 17.28 -3.96
N PRO A 171 -27.87 16.06 -4.07
CA PRO A 171 -26.69 15.84 -4.88
C PRO A 171 -26.99 16.04 -6.36
N GLN A 172 -26.36 17.03 -6.97
CA GLN A 172 -26.50 17.38 -8.39
C GLN A 172 -25.27 16.85 -9.15
N MET A 173 -25.23 15.52 -9.34
CA MET A 173 -24.08 14.85 -9.94
C MET A 173 -24.28 14.63 -11.44
N LEU A 174 -23.22 14.87 -12.22
CA LEU A 174 -23.13 14.64 -13.65
C LEU A 174 -21.92 13.73 -13.93
N ARG A 175 -22.00 12.91 -14.96
CA ARG A 175 -20.93 12.01 -15.34
C ARG A 175 -20.84 11.83 -16.85
N VAL A 176 -19.66 11.40 -17.32
CA VAL A 176 -19.46 10.91 -18.68
C VAL A 176 -18.88 9.50 -18.58
N GLY A 177 -19.59 8.55 -19.19
CA GLY A 177 -19.34 7.12 -19.11
C GLY A 177 -20.38 6.38 -18.25
N GLU A 178 -20.96 5.33 -18.80
CA GLU A 178 -22.04 4.56 -18.15
C GLU A 178 -21.54 3.78 -16.90
N PHE A 179 -20.27 3.37 -16.92
CA PHE A 179 -19.59 2.70 -15.81
C PHE A 179 -18.98 3.68 -14.80
N LYS A 180 -19.02 5.02 -15.02
CA LYS A 180 -18.50 5.99 -14.05
C LYS A 180 -19.44 6.11 -12.86
N SER A 181 -19.44 5.10 -12.01
CA SER A 181 -20.39 4.90 -10.91
C SER A 181 -20.06 5.67 -9.62
N ALA A 182 -18.97 6.51 -9.61
CA ALA A 182 -18.55 7.27 -8.43
C ALA A 182 -19.64 8.13 -7.79
N ALA A 183 -20.61 8.62 -8.57
CA ALA A 183 -21.73 9.42 -8.11
C ALA A 183 -22.96 8.59 -7.70
N GLU A 184 -23.02 7.30 -8.03
CA GLU A 184 -24.22 6.47 -7.81
C GLU A 184 -24.56 6.29 -6.33
N PRO A 185 -23.61 6.07 -5.41
CA PRO A 185 -23.91 5.96 -3.98
C PRO A 185 -24.68 7.16 -3.42
N TYR A 186 -24.56 8.31 -4.06
CA TYR A 186 -25.18 9.55 -3.60
C TYR A 186 -26.47 9.91 -4.33
N SER A 187 -26.64 9.43 -5.57
CA SER A 187 -27.76 9.78 -6.46
C SER A 187 -28.75 8.64 -6.68
N ARG A 188 -28.43 7.43 -6.26
CA ARG A 188 -29.27 6.22 -6.42
C ARG A 188 -29.47 5.52 -5.08
N SER A 189 -30.46 4.66 -5.01
CA SER A 189 -30.73 3.77 -3.86
C SER A 189 -30.17 2.37 -4.04
N GLU A 190 -29.66 2.02 -5.25
CA GLU A 190 -29.11 0.72 -5.60
C GLU A 190 -28.14 0.86 -6.78
N MET A 191 -27.35 -0.17 -7.05
CA MET A 191 -26.43 -0.23 -8.20
C MET A 191 -27.20 -0.13 -9.51
N SER A 192 -26.66 0.63 -10.46
CA SER A 192 -27.11 0.52 -11.86
C SER A 192 -26.72 -0.83 -12.44
N PRO A 193 -27.35 -1.27 -13.55
CA PRO A 193 -26.92 -2.49 -14.24
C PRO A 193 -25.46 -2.48 -14.64
N ALA A 194 -24.93 -1.36 -15.14
CA ALA A 194 -23.53 -1.20 -15.52
C ALA A 194 -22.60 -1.32 -14.30
N PHE A 195 -22.96 -0.69 -13.17
CA PHE A 195 -22.17 -0.79 -11.95
C PHE A 195 -22.15 -2.22 -11.39
N ARG A 196 -23.29 -2.90 -11.43
CA ARG A 196 -23.40 -4.31 -11.00
C ARG A 196 -22.53 -5.22 -11.89
N GLU A 197 -22.62 -5.09 -13.21
CA GLU A 197 -21.81 -5.83 -14.18
C GLU A 197 -20.31 -5.66 -13.92
N GLU A 198 -19.87 -4.42 -13.69
CA GLU A 198 -18.48 -4.10 -13.36
C GLU A 198 -18.02 -4.78 -12.07
N MET A 199 -18.83 -4.69 -11.00
CA MET A 199 -18.52 -5.29 -9.72
C MET A 199 -18.45 -6.81 -9.78
N GLU A 200 -19.38 -7.45 -10.48
CA GLU A 200 -19.39 -8.90 -10.69
C GLU A 200 -18.13 -9.34 -11.46
N ALA A 201 -17.76 -8.64 -12.52
CA ALA A 201 -16.57 -8.96 -13.31
C ALA A 201 -15.26 -8.82 -12.49
N ILE A 202 -15.17 -7.84 -11.59
CA ILE A 202 -14.02 -7.67 -10.69
C ILE A 202 -13.99 -8.79 -9.64
N LEU A 203 -15.12 -9.11 -9.02
CA LEU A 203 -15.21 -10.17 -8.02
C LEU A 203 -14.90 -11.55 -8.61
N ASP A 204 -15.39 -11.84 -9.82
CA ASP A 204 -15.11 -13.09 -10.53
C ASP A 204 -13.62 -13.26 -10.78
N ASP A 205 -12.94 -12.19 -11.22
CA ASP A 205 -11.50 -12.25 -11.46
C ASP A 205 -10.70 -12.40 -10.15
N TYR A 206 -11.06 -11.69 -9.08
CA TYR A 206 -10.43 -11.87 -7.77
C TYR A 206 -10.68 -13.28 -7.20
N TYR A 207 -11.89 -13.80 -7.34
CA TYR A 207 -12.21 -15.17 -6.92
C TYR A 207 -11.38 -16.20 -7.69
N ARG A 208 -11.25 -16.03 -8.99
CA ARG A 208 -10.37 -16.85 -9.82
C ARG A 208 -8.92 -16.80 -9.32
N GLN A 209 -8.38 -15.60 -9.04
CA GLN A 209 -7.01 -15.43 -8.54
C GLN A 209 -6.81 -16.12 -7.17
N ILE A 210 -7.80 -16.08 -6.28
CA ILE A 210 -7.76 -16.79 -4.99
C ILE A 210 -7.68 -18.30 -5.23
N VAL A 211 -8.60 -18.83 -6.05
CA VAL A 211 -8.66 -20.27 -6.35
C VAL A 211 -7.36 -20.75 -6.96
N GLU A 212 -6.84 -20.06 -7.97
CA GLU A 212 -5.59 -20.40 -8.65
C GLU A 212 -4.38 -20.34 -7.66
N THR A 213 -4.35 -19.35 -6.81
CA THR A 213 -3.28 -19.17 -5.81
C THR A 213 -3.24 -20.32 -4.81
N ILE A 214 -4.39 -20.68 -4.24
CA ILE A 214 -4.49 -21.78 -3.27
C ILE A 214 -4.21 -23.11 -3.96
N SER A 215 -4.78 -23.33 -5.14
CA SER A 215 -4.56 -24.55 -5.94
C SER A 215 -3.08 -24.78 -6.21
N ALA A 216 -2.37 -23.77 -6.68
CA ALA A 216 -0.93 -23.83 -6.97
C ALA A 216 -0.09 -24.02 -5.70
N GLY A 217 -0.39 -23.27 -4.64
CA GLY A 217 0.38 -23.30 -3.40
C GLY A 217 0.19 -24.59 -2.60
N ARG A 218 -0.98 -25.20 -2.65
CA ARG A 218 -1.35 -26.38 -1.87
C ARG A 218 -1.54 -27.65 -2.69
N LYS A 219 -1.35 -27.58 -4.01
CA LYS A 219 -1.53 -28.71 -4.95
C LYS A 219 -2.94 -29.32 -4.87
N LEU A 220 -3.95 -28.46 -4.70
CA LEU A 220 -5.36 -28.80 -4.69
C LEU A 220 -5.97 -28.52 -6.07
N THR A 221 -7.02 -29.25 -6.43
CA THR A 221 -7.77 -28.90 -7.64
C THR A 221 -8.61 -27.64 -7.41
N PRO A 222 -8.93 -26.87 -8.47
CA PRO A 222 -9.81 -25.70 -8.35
C PRO A 222 -11.16 -26.02 -7.66
N ASP A 223 -11.76 -27.18 -7.96
CA ASP A 223 -13.05 -27.57 -7.39
C ASP A 223 -12.93 -27.91 -5.88
N GLN A 224 -11.81 -28.52 -5.47
CA GLN A 224 -11.53 -28.71 -4.03
C GLN A 224 -11.43 -27.37 -3.31
N VAL A 225 -10.70 -26.40 -3.91
CA VAL A 225 -10.55 -25.05 -3.31
C VAL A 225 -11.89 -24.35 -3.23
N LYS A 226 -12.74 -24.41 -4.25
CA LYS A 226 -14.10 -23.83 -4.23
C LYS A 226 -14.94 -24.44 -3.12
N ALA A 227 -14.94 -25.77 -2.98
CA ALA A 227 -15.68 -26.44 -1.90
C ALA A 227 -15.17 -26.05 -0.49
N ILE A 228 -13.87 -25.80 -0.34
CA ILE A 228 -13.27 -25.28 0.89
C ILE A 228 -13.78 -23.85 1.17
N ILE A 229 -13.76 -22.99 0.17
CA ILE A 229 -14.25 -21.61 0.28
C ILE A 229 -15.74 -21.59 0.64
N ASP A 230 -16.56 -22.46 0.06
CA ASP A 230 -17.99 -22.56 0.35
C ASP A 230 -18.27 -22.99 1.80
N THR A 231 -17.33 -23.71 2.45
CA THR A 231 -17.40 -24.03 3.89
C THR A 231 -17.01 -22.82 4.75
N GLY A 232 -16.04 -22.05 4.33
CA GLY A 232 -15.66 -20.74 4.84
C GLY A 232 -14.81 -20.73 6.11
N LEU A 233 -15.17 -21.48 7.15
CA LEU A 233 -14.49 -21.50 8.45
C LEU A 233 -13.90 -22.88 8.74
N HIS A 234 -12.60 -22.93 9.02
CA HIS A 234 -11.89 -24.18 9.25
C HIS A 234 -11.09 -24.12 10.55
N THR A 235 -11.25 -25.15 11.39
CA THR A 235 -10.35 -25.38 12.53
C THR A 235 -8.96 -25.78 12.02
N ALA A 236 -7.93 -25.68 12.86
CA ALA A 236 -6.60 -26.16 12.50
C ALA A 236 -6.60 -27.64 12.09
N ALA A 237 -7.39 -28.46 12.77
CA ALA A 237 -7.52 -29.89 12.45
C ALA A 237 -8.16 -30.12 11.07
N ASP A 238 -9.23 -29.39 10.74
CA ASP A 238 -9.87 -29.45 9.42
C ASP A 238 -8.94 -28.91 8.33
N ALA A 239 -8.30 -27.78 8.57
CA ALA A 239 -7.33 -27.19 7.64
C ALA A 239 -6.21 -28.16 7.30
N LYS A 240 -5.69 -28.90 8.28
CA LYS A 240 -4.68 -29.96 8.05
C LYS A 240 -5.25 -31.12 7.23
N LYS A 241 -6.44 -31.60 7.56
CA LYS A 241 -7.12 -32.70 6.85
C LYS A 241 -7.39 -32.34 5.39
N LEU A 242 -7.72 -31.08 5.12
CA LEU A 242 -8.00 -30.54 3.79
C LEU A 242 -6.69 -30.21 3.02
N GLY A 243 -5.53 -30.34 3.62
CA GLY A 243 -4.25 -30.01 3.00
C GLY A 243 -3.93 -28.51 2.92
N LEU A 244 -4.69 -27.68 3.65
CA LEU A 244 -4.48 -26.23 3.68
C LEU A 244 -3.27 -25.84 4.53
N ILE A 245 -2.96 -26.61 5.58
CA ILE A 245 -1.77 -26.42 6.42
C ILE A 245 -1.00 -27.74 6.56
N ASP A 246 0.25 -27.66 6.99
CA ASP A 246 1.14 -28.82 7.10
C ASP A 246 1.20 -29.34 8.53
N VAL A 247 1.17 -28.45 9.52
CA VAL A 247 1.35 -28.83 10.94
C VAL A 247 0.35 -28.08 11.80
N VAL A 248 -0.34 -28.83 12.66
CA VAL A 248 -1.04 -28.27 13.82
C VAL A 248 -0.02 -28.25 14.97
N GLY A 249 0.35 -27.06 15.42
CA GLY A 249 1.38 -26.88 16.44
C GLY A 249 1.59 -25.41 16.78
N TYR A 250 2.36 -25.17 17.82
CA TYR A 250 2.71 -23.82 18.28
C TYR A 250 4.01 -23.33 17.63
N GLU A 251 4.44 -22.11 17.91
CA GLU A 251 5.64 -21.50 17.30
C GLU A 251 6.90 -22.36 17.49
N ASP A 252 7.03 -23.02 18.64
CA ASP A 252 8.14 -23.91 18.98
C ASP A 252 8.21 -25.18 18.09
N ALA A 253 7.07 -25.60 17.51
CA ALA A 253 7.04 -26.71 16.56
C ALA A 253 7.90 -26.42 15.32
N ILE A 254 8.02 -25.15 14.93
CA ILE A 254 8.81 -24.73 13.74
C ILE A 254 10.30 -25.03 13.97
N GLU A 255 10.79 -24.84 15.17
CA GLU A 255 12.19 -25.18 15.49
C GLU A 255 12.47 -26.66 15.24
N SER A 256 11.52 -27.51 15.65
CA SER A 256 11.60 -28.95 15.40
C SER A 256 11.55 -29.31 13.92
N LEU A 257 10.73 -28.60 13.13
CA LEU A 257 10.67 -28.77 11.67
C LEU A 257 11.96 -28.35 10.97
N ILE A 258 12.60 -27.28 11.45
CA ILE A 258 13.87 -26.78 10.92
C ILE A 258 15.01 -27.74 11.23
N LYS A 259 15.05 -28.33 12.44
CA LYS A 259 16.03 -29.36 12.84
C LYS A 259 15.91 -30.65 12.01
N GLY A 260 14.68 -30.97 11.57
CA GLY A 260 14.42 -32.20 10.83
C GLY A 260 14.88 -33.46 11.62
N ASP A 261 15.70 -34.29 11.00
CA ASP A 261 16.20 -35.52 11.62
C ASP A 261 17.31 -35.26 12.66
N ASP A 262 18.04 -34.14 12.56
CA ASP A 262 19.11 -33.76 13.48
C ASP A 262 18.55 -33.02 14.71
N LYS A 263 17.98 -33.78 15.64
CA LYS A 263 17.43 -33.24 16.89
C LYS A 263 18.47 -32.56 17.79
N THR A 264 19.79 -32.79 17.54
CA THR A 264 20.88 -32.20 18.32
C THR A 264 21.28 -30.81 17.82
N ALA A 265 20.84 -30.41 16.61
CA ALA A 265 21.12 -29.11 16.02
C ALA A 265 20.59 -27.97 16.91
N GLU A 266 21.38 -26.92 17.01
CA GLU A 266 21.01 -25.66 17.69
C GLU A 266 20.45 -24.68 16.68
N VAL A 267 19.22 -24.20 16.89
CA VAL A 267 18.58 -23.20 16.02
C VAL A 267 18.75 -21.80 16.61
N LYS A 268 19.40 -20.93 15.86
CA LYS A 268 19.56 -19.51 16.21
C LYS A 268 18.58 -18.66 15.43
N ILE A 269 17.52 -18.20 16.08
CA ILE A 269 16.50 -17.32 15.48
C ILE A 269 16.90 -15.86 15.64
N THR A 270 16.97 -15.12 14.52
CA THR A 270 17.21 -13.68 14.49
C THR A 270 15.87 -12.95 14.31
N LYS A 271 15.27 -12.49 15.42
CA LYS A 271 14.02 -11.70 15.41
C LYS A 271 14.26 -10.34 14.77
N GLY A 272 13.27 -9.86 14.01
CA GLY A 272 13.36 -8.57 13.31
C GLY A 272 14.46 -8.53 12.25
N TYR A 273 14.76 -9.67 11.62
CA TYR A 273 15.80 -9.76 10.59
C TYR A 273 15.66 -8.68 9.52
N GLY A 274 16.75 -7.95 9.28
CA GLY A 274 16.82 -6.89 8.28
C GLY A 274 16.06 -5.60 8.63
N LYS A 275 15.38 -5.49 9.78
CA LYS A 275 14.81 -4.19 10.23
C LYS A 275 15.93 -3.17 10.42
N LYS A 276 15.78 -1.99 9.82
CA LYS A 276 16.69 -0.87 10.06
C LYS A 276 16.46 -0.37 11.50
N LYS A 277 17.49 -0.40 12.33
CA LYS A 277 17.48 0.28 13.62
C LYS A 277 17.88 1.73 13.39
N ILE A 278 17.03 2.67 13.77
CA ILE A 278 17.45 4.05 13.89
C ILE A 278 18.20 4.15 15.21
N ASP A 279 19.35 4.82 15.15
CA ASP A 279 20.08 5.18 16.35
C ASP A 279 19.28 6.26 17.09
N THR A 280 18.57 5.84 18.13
CA THR A 280 17.74 6.69 19.00
C THR A 280 18.50 7.19 20.22
N ASP A 281 19.83 7.06 20.24
CA ASP A 281 20.63 7.70 21.27
C ASP A 281 20.69 9.21 21.01
N PHE A 282 19.78 9.92 21.65
CA PHE A 282 19.68 11.38 21.63
C PHE A 282 20.38 12.02 22.82
N SER A 283 21.21 11.28 23.56
CA SER A 283 21.95 11.79 24.71
C SER A 283 23.10 12.70 24.27
N GLY A 284 23.36 13.71 25.09
CA GLY A 284 24.42 14.69 24.85
C GLY A 284 24.14 15.65 23.68
N PHE A 285 25.10 16.54 23.42
CA PHE A 285 24.98 17.59 22.39
C PHE A 285 24.84 17.03 20.97
N THR A 286 25.58 15.98 20.67
CA THR A 286 25.51 15.29 19.36
C THR A 286 24.18 14.57 19.18
N GLY A 287 23.61 13.99 20.24
CA GLY A 287 22.29 13.36 20.21
C GLY A 287 21.18 14.39 20.00
N MET A 288 21.26 15.53 20.67
CA MET A 288 20.30 16.63 20.48
C MET A 288 20.38 17.23 19.06
N ALA A 289 21.58 17.39 18.50
CA ALA A 289 21.76 17.82 17.11
C ALA A 289 21.19 16.80 16.10
N LYS A 290 21.38 15.48 16.34
CA LYS A 290 20.74 14.41 15.57
C LYS A 290 19.22 14.49 15.61
N MET A 291 18.64 14.64 16.82
CA MET A 291 17.19 14.77 16.98
C MET A 291 16.66 16.00 16.25
N MET A 292 17.34 17.13 16.36
CA MET A 292 16.94 18.37 15.67
C MET A 292 17.04 18.24 14.15
N ASN A 293 18.10 17.61 13.63
CA ASN A 293 18.24 17.34 12.20
C ASN A 293 17.14 16.39 11.71
N MET A 294 16.82 15.34 12.48
CA MET A 294 15.75 14.40 12.17
C MET A 294 14.37 15.09 12.17
N MET A 295 14.09 15.94 13.15
CA MET A 295 12.86 16.74 13.21
C MET A 295 12.75 17.71 12.05
N MET A 296 13.83 18.36 11.65
CA MET A 296 13.85 19.32 10.54
C MET A 296 13.97 18.64 9.16
N GLY A 297 14.09 17.31 9.11
CA GLY A 297 14.30 16.59 7.84
C GLY A 297 15.63 16.91 7.15
N VAL A 298 16.59 17.43 7.92
CA VAL A 298 17.93 17.74 7.42
C VAL A 298 18.74 16.45 7.41
N GLU A 299 18.84 15.81 6.24
CA GLU A 299 19.81 14.74 6.06
C GLU A 299 21.23 15.30 6.22
N PRO A 300 22.15 14.56 6.89
CA PRO A 300 23.56 14.94 6.88
C PRO A 300 23.98 15.20 5.43
N THR A 301 24.67 16.31 5.17
CA THR A 301 25.14 16.69 3.85
C THR A 301 26.12 15.64 3.32
N THR A 302 25.60 14.55 2.82
CA THR A 302 26.38 13.59 2.04
C THR A 302 26.64 14.21 0.68
N ARG A 303 27.90 14.18 0.26
CA ARG A 303 28.32 14.62 -1.09
C ARG A 303 27.37 13.98 -2.10
N LYS A 304 26.75 14.79 -2.98
CA LYS A 304 25.82 14.27 -4.00
C LYS A 304 26.54 13.14 -4.77
N SER A 305 25.99 11.94 -4.69
CA SER A 305 26.54 10.81 -5.44
C SER A 305 26.43 11.08 -6.93
N THR A 306 27.53 10.88 -7.65
CA THR A 306 27.59 10.95 -9.11
C THR A 306 27.30 9.60 -9.77
N ALA A 307 27.01 8.56 -8.99
CA ALA A 307 26.64 7.23 -9.50
C ALA A 307 25.37 7.30 -10.33
N SER A 308 25.28 6.44 -11.33
CA SER A 308 24.06 6.30 -12.13
C SER A 308 22.90 5.80 -11.26
N LYS A 309 21.70 6.35 -11.50
CA LYS A 309 20.49 6.12 -10.68
C LYS A 309 19.30 5.72 -11.53
N ILE A 310 18.39 4.99 -10.90
CA ILE A 310 16.99 4.88 -11.33
C ILE A 310 16.15 5.73 -10.38
N ALA A 311 15.38 6.68 -10.92
CA ALA A 311 14.41 7.42 -10.13
C ALA A 311 13.13 6.58 -9.98
N VAL A 312 12.66 6.41 -8.74
CA VAL A 312 11.35 5.84 -8.44
C VAL A 312 10.50 6.94 -7.84
N ILE A 313 9.47 7.34 -8.59
CA ILE A 313 8.55 8.40 -8.17
C ILE A 313 7.28 7.74 -7.62
N SER A 314 7.01 7.92 -6.32
CA SER A 314 5.82 7.37 -5.68
C SER A 314 4.64 8.31 -5.83
N ALA A 315 3.65 7.90 -6.63
CA ALA A 315 2.41 8.62 -6.90
C ALA A 315 1.27 7.97 -6.10
N THR A 316 1.15 8.34 -4.81
CA THR A 316 0.28 7.65 -3.84
C THR A 316 -0.80 8.58 -3.30
N GLY A 317 -2.04 8.08 -3.25
CA GLY A 317 -3.20 8.76 -2.68
C GLY A 317 -4.04 9.53 -3.69
N ALA A 318 -5.08 10.24 -3.21
CA ALA A 318 -5.97 11.01 -4.06
C ALA A 318 -5.26 12.22 -4.69
N ILE A 319 -5.47 12.43 -5.99
CA ILE A 319 -4.86 13.53 -6.75
C ILE A 319 -5.58 14.84 -6.45
N ILE A 320 -4.82 15.84 -6.04
CA ILE A 320 -5.31 17.21 -5.78
C ILE A 320 -4.43 18.27 -6.43
N SER A 321 -4.97 19.45 -6.61
CA SER A 321 -4.20 20.63 -7.00
C SER A 321 -3.33 21.12 -5.85
N GLY A 322 -2.14 21.66 -6.13
CA GLY A 322 -1.24 22.21 -5.12
C GLY A 322 -0.26 21.20 -4.52
N ALA A 323 0.08 21.39 -3.25
CA ALA A 323 1.05 20.55 -2.54
C ALA A 323 0.41 19.25 -2.01
N SER A 324 1.22 18.18 -1.88
CA SER A 324 0.80 16.96 -1.20
C SER A 324 0.59 17.21 0.29
N SER A 325 -0.35 16.49 0.89
CA SER A 325 -0.61 16.53 2.33
C SER A 325 -0.69 15.12 2.89
N ALA A 326 -0.08 14.91 4.05
CA ALA A 326 -0.20 13.67 4.81
C ALA A 326 -1.53 13.59 5.58
N ASP A 327 -2.15 14.75 5.85
CA ASP A 327 -3.38 14.88 6.63
C ASP A 327 -4.49 15.51 5.80
N SER A 328 -5.37 14.67 5.25
CA SER A 328 -6.70 15.14 4.84
C SER A 328 -7.66 15.06 6.02
N PHE A 329 -8.80 15.78 5.95
CA PHE A 329 -9.86 15.69 6.96
C PHE A 329 -10.28 14.23 7.25
N PHE A 330 -10.16 13.34 6.27
CA PHE A 330 -10.50 11.91 6.37
C PHE A 330 -9.28 11.01 6.69
N GLY A 331 -8.12 11.59 7.03
CA GLY A 331 -6.92 10.83 7.43
C GLY A 331 -6.21 10.09 6.29
N GLU A 332 -6.42 10.53 5.03
CA GLU A 332 -5.82 9.89 3.87
C GLU A 332 -4.73 10.78 3.26
N GLN A 333 -3.65 10.14 2.83
CA GLN A 333 -2.60 10.82 2.09
C GLN A 333 -3.14 11.36 0.76
N THR A 334 -2.79 12.60 0.43
CA THR A 334 -3.09 13.20 -0.87
C THR A 334 -1.83 13.46 -1.68
N MET A 335 -1.98 13.32 -2.99
CA MET A 335 -0.94 13.55 -3.98
C MET A 335 -1.18 14.89 -4.68
N GLY A 336 -0.41 15.92 -4.30
CA GLY A 336 -0.53 17.26 -4.88
C GLY A 336 0.28 17.43 -6.17
N SER A 337 -0.32 18.05 -7.17
CA SER A 337 0.31 18.27 -8.48
C SER A 337 1.62 19.06 -8.38
N THR A 338 1.69 20.08 -7.53
CA THR A 338 2.92 20.89 -7.37
C THR A 338 4.10 20.05 -6.84
N THR A 339 3.84 19.17 -5.87
CA THR A 339 4.85 18.27 -5.29
C THR A 339 5.34 17.28 -6.35
N MET A 340 4.39 16.68 -7.09
CA MET A 340 4.71 15.67 -8.10
C MET A 340 5.44 16.28 -9.30
N ILE A 341 5.02 17.41 -9.81
CA ILE A 341 5.70 18.13 -10.90
C ILE A 341 7.15 18.45 -10.53
N LYS A 342 7.39 18.90 -9.28
CA LYS A 342 8.76 19.12 -8.80
C LYS A 342 9.59 17.84 -8.79
N ALA A 343 9.02 16.72 -8.35
CA ALA A 343 9.68 15.42 -8.33
C ALA A 343 9.98 14.90 -9.76
N ILE A 344 9.03 15.03 -10.68
CA ILE A 344 9.18 14.65 -12.09
C ILE A 344 10.30 15.48 -12.75
N ARG A 345 10.28 16.81 -12.58
CA ARG A 345 11.32 17.70 -13.10
C ARG A 345 12.68 17.37 -12.53
N GLN A 346 12.78 17.10 -11.22
CA GLN A 346 14.02 16.68 -10.59
C GLN A 346 14.57 15.39 -11.23
N ALA A 347 13.72 14.38 -11.43
CA ALA A 347 14.14 13.13 -12.08
C ALA A 347 14.52 13.33 -13.55
N ARG A 348 13.82 14.21 -14.27
CA ARG A 348 14.10 14.54 -15.67
C ARG A 348 15.44 15.26 -15.83
N ASP A 349 15.72 16.24 -14.98
CA ASP A 349 16.83 17.18 -15.15
C ASP A 349 18.13 16.68 -14.51
N ASP A 350 18.08 15.68 -13.60
CA ASP A 350 19.27 15.06 -12.99
C ASP A 350 19.97 14.13 -14.02
N SER A 351 21.15 14.52 -14.50
CA SER A 351 21.94 13.75 -15.48
C SER A 351 22.39 12.36 -14.98
N THR A 352 22.41 12.13 -13.66
CA THR A 352 22.73 10.83 -13.06
C THR A 352 21.56 9.85 -13.14
N VAL A 353 20.33 10.33 -13.30
CA VAL A 353 19.13 9.52 -13.48
C VAL A 353 19.07 9.00 -14.92
N LYS A 354 19.08 7.69 -15.09
CA LYS A 354 19.11 7.01 -16.39
C LYS A 354 17.74 6.56 -16.89
N ALA A 355 16.80 6.29 -15.97
CA ALA A 355 15.41 5.99 -16.29
C ALA A 355 14.51 6.41 -15.12
N VAL A 356 13.23 6.57 -15.39
CA VAL A 356 12.20 6.94 -14.42
C VAL A 356 11.17 5.83 -14.32
N VAL A 357 10.87 5.39 -13.09
CA VAL A 357 9.77 4.49 -12.78
C VAL A 357 8.74 5.25 -11.95
N LEU A 358 7.53 5.40 -12.45
CA LEU A 358 6.42 5.96 -11.70
C LEU A 358 5.65 4.81 -11.03
N ARG A 359 5.69 4.75 -9.71
CA ARG A 359 4.88 3.82 -8.90
C ARG A 359 3.56 4.49 -8.57
N VAL A 360 2.45 3.99 -9.13
CA VAL A 360 1.12 4.57 -8.97
C VAL A 360 0.28 3.71 -8.02
N ASP A 361 -0.16 4.30 -6.90
CA ASP A 361 -1.18 3.72 -6.01
C ASP A 361 -2.21 4.81 -5.67
N SER A 362 -3.10 5.09 -6.64
CA SER A 362 -4.00 6.24 -6.63
C SER A 362 -5.37 5.90 -7.22
N PRO A 363 -6.48 6.28 -6.54
CA PRO A 363 -7.82 6.16 -7.09
C PRO A 363 -8.14 7.24 -8.13
N GLY A 364 -7.18 8.15 -8.40
CA GLY A 364 -7.41 9.35 -9.18
C GLY A 364 -7.73 10.56 -8.32
N GLY A 365 -8.43 11.56 -8.89
CA GLY A 365 -8.78 12.80 -8.19
C GLY A 365 -9.05 13.94 -9.15
N SER A 366 -8.40 15.10 -8.95
CA SER A 366 -8.50 16.28 -9.80
C SER A 366 -8.12 16.00 -11.25
N ALA A 367 -9.02 16.28 -12.19
CA ALA A 367 -8.76 16.15 -13.62
C ALA A 367 -7.64 17.11 -14.07
N LEU A 368 -7.68 18.35 -13.59
CA LEU A 368 -6.66 19.35 -13.91
C LEU A 368 -5.28 18.96 -13.38
N ALA A 369 -5.21 18.53 -12.11
CA ALA A 369 -3.94 18.13 -11.52
C ALA A 369 -3.33 16.91 -12.24
N SER A 370 -4.18 15.95 -12.64
CA SER A 370 -3.76 14.78 -13.41
C SER A 370 -3.20 15.18 -14.78
N ASP A 371 -3.84 16.12 -15.46
CA ASP A 371 -3.39 16.62 -16.74
C ASP A 371 -2.06 17.37 -16.66
N LEU A 372 -1.88 18.21 -15.64
CA LEU A 372 -0.62 18.93 -15.41
C LEU A 372 0.54 17.99 -15.12
N MET A 373 0.31 16.93 -14.34
CA MET A 373 1.33 15.90 -14.06
C MET A 373 1.64 15.07 -15.31
N TRP A 374 0.60 14.65 -16.06
CA TRP A 374 0.77 13.93 -17.32
C TRP A 374 1.64 14.73 -18.30
N HIS A 375 1.41 16.02 -18.46
CA HIS A 375 2.20 16.88 -19.33
C HIS A 375 3.70 16.89 -18.97
N GLU A 376 4.05 16.90 -17.69
CA GLU A 376 5.46 16.84 -17.26
C GLU A 376 6.08 15.45 -17.46
N LEU A 377 5.26 14.38 -17.38
CA LEU A 377 5.70 13.01 -17.65
C LEU A 377 5.95 12.80 -19.15
N GLU A 378 5.10 13.33 -20.03
CA GLU A 378 5.31 13.34 -21.48
C GLU A 378 6.64 14.03 -21.86
N ALA A 379 7.08 15.02 -21.09
CA ALA A 379 8.36 15.69 -21.31
C ALA A 379 9.61 14.81 -21.03
N LEU A 380 9.40 13.57 -20.56
CA LEU A 380 10.44 12.52 -20.46
C LEU A 380 10.68 11.82 -21.80
N ASP A 381 9.68 11.83 -22.70
CA ASP A 381 9.78 11.17 -23.99
C ASP A 381 11.03 11.63 -24.78
N GLY A 382 11.74 10.67 -25.37
CA GLY A 382 12.99 10.90 -26.08
C GLY A 382 14.18 11.32 -25.21
N LYS A 383 14.00 11.52 -23.88
CA LYS A 383 15.08 11.90 -22.96
C LYS A 383 15.49 10.76 -22.04
N LYS A 384 14.52 10.10 -21.41
CA LYS A 384 14.74 9.01 -20.46
C LYS A 384 13.61 8.00 -20.57
N PRO A 385 13.91 6.70 -20.52
CA PRO A 385 12.87 5.68 -20.43
C PRO A 385 11.92 5.99 -19.27
N PHE A 386 10.61 6.00 -19.56
CA PHE A 386 9.54 6.24 -18.62
C PHE A 386 8.69 5.00 -18.47
N ILE A 387 8.75 4.35 -17.31
CA ILE A 387 8.07 3.10 -17.01
C ILE A 387 7.08 3.33 -15.87
N VAL A 388 5.93 2.67 -15.95
CA VAL A 388 4.93 2.69 -14.86
C VAL A 388 4.86 1.33 -14.19
N SER A 389 4.74 1.34 -12.84
CA SER A 389 4.38 0.20 -12.03
C SER A 389 3.13 0.57 -11.22
N MET A 390 2.05 -0.16 -11.43
CA MET A 390 0.80 0.04 -10.71
C MET A 390 0.77 -0.76 -9.42
N GLY A 391 0.35 -0.13 -8.32
CA GLY A 391 0.10 -0.75 -7.02
C GLY A 391 -1.31 -1.31 -6.91
N ASP A 392 -1.93 -1.18 -5.73
CA ASP A 392 -3.28 -1.69 -5.49
C ASP A 392 -4.31 -1.00 -6.40
N THR A 393 -4.11 0.30 -6.67
CA THR A 393 -5.01 1.10 -7.51
C THR A 393 -4.21 2.05 -8.40
N ALA A 394 -4.54 2.09 -9.67
CA ALA A 394 -4.03 3.07 -10.64
C ALA A 394 -5.16 3.43 -11.60
N ALA A 395 -6.20 4.07 -11.07
CA ALA A 395 -7.46 4.24 -11.77
C ALA A 395 -7.77 5.72 -12.04
N SER A 396 -8.50 5.97 -13.10
CA SER A 396 -8.99 7.30 -13.46
C SER A 396 -7.87 8.32 -13.59
N GLY A 397 -7.75 9.34 -12.72
CA GLY A 397 -6.58 10.22 -12.68
C GLY A 397 -5.25 9.50 -12.49
N GLY A 398 -5.25 8.37 -11.74
CA GLY A 398 -4.08 7.50 -11.62
C GLY A 398 -3.71 6.82 -12.94
N TYR A 399 -4.69 6.42 -13.74
CA TYR A 399 -4.45 5.94 -15.10
C TYR A 399 -4.03 7.08 -16.04
N TYR A 400 -4.58 8.28 -15.84
CA TYR A 400 -4.23 9.47 -16.64
C TYR A 400 -2.73 9.77 -16.60
N ILE A 401 -2.12 9.71 -15.42
CA ILE A 401 -0.67 9.94 -15.27
C ILE A 401 0.19 8.73 -15.70
N ALA A 402 -0.44 7.58 -15.94
CA ALA A 402 0.24 6.34 -16.33
C ALA A 402 0.24 6.08 -17.84
N MET A 403 -0.81 6.54 -18.53
CA MET A 403 -1.16 6.09 -19.89
C MET A 403 -0.13 6.38 -20.98
N GLY A 404 0.75 7.38 -20.79
CA GLY A 404 1.81 7.77 -21.75
C GLY A 404 3.15 7.08 -21.53
N ALA A 405 3.26 6.12 -20.63
CA ALA A 405 4.52 5.43 -20.36
C ALA A 405 4.96 4.51 -21.51
N ASP A 406 6.27 4.34 -21.69
CA ASP A 406 6.86 3.39 -22.65
C ASP A 406 6.42 1.94 -22.36
N ARG A 407 6.23 1.61 -21.06
CA ARG A 407 5.77 0.32 -20.61
C ARG A 407 5.00 0.46 -19.29
N ILE A 408 3.85 -0.18 -19.20
CA ILE A 408 3.02 -0.20 -18.00
C ILE A 408 2.97 -1.62 -17.42
N PHE A 409 3.47 -1.76 -16.19
CA PHE A 409 3.35 -2.98 -15.40
C PHE A 409 2.21 -2.83 -14.39
N ALA A 410 1.40 -3.86 -14.24
CA ALA A 410 0.39 -3.96 -13.19
C ALA A 410 0.48 -5.32 -12.50
N GLU A 411 0.04 -5.36 -11.24
CA GLU A 411 -0.20 -6.64 -10.57
C GLU A 411 -1.54 -7.24 -11.05
N PRO A 412 -1.71 -8.56 -11.01
CA PRO A 412 -2.96 -9.19 -11.48
C PRO A 412 -4.21 -8.59 -10.83
N GLY A 413 -4.12 -8.27 -9.53
CA GLY A 413 -5.21 -7.71 -8.73
C GLY A 413 -5.25 -6.18 -8.65
N THR A 414 -4.43 -5.45 -9.40
CA THR A 414 -4.50 -3.98 -9.48
C THR A 414 -5.87 -3.54 -10.00
N LEU A 415 -6.49 -2.54 -9.38
CA LEU A 415 -7.65 -1.87 -9.97
C LEU A 415 -7.20 -0.71 -10.84
N THR A 416 -7.58 -0.71 -12.13
CA THR A 416 -7.13 0.28 -13.10
C THR A 416 -8.23 0.66 -14.10
N GLY A 417 -7.90 1.47 -15.11
CA GLY A 417 -8.87 1.99 -16.07
C GLY A 417 -9.67 3.15 -15.48
N SER A 418 -10.99 2.98 -15.31
CA SER A 418 -11.90 4.05 -14.86
C SER A 418 -11.76 5.34 -15.68
N ILE A 419 -11.50 5.21 -17.00
CA ILE A 419 -11.35 6.32 -17.94
C ILE A 419 -12.72 6.97 -18.14
N GLY A 420 -13.00 7.99 -17.34
CA GLY A 420 -14.29 8.67 -17.27
C GLY A 420 -14.20 9.86 -16.33
N VAL A 421 -15.23 10.69 -16.36
CA VAL A 421 -15.26 11.98 -15.66
C VAL A 421 -16.55 12.10 -14.85
N VAL A 422 -16.46 12.66 -13.66
CA VAL A 422 -17.59 13.01 -12.80
C VAL A 422 -17.41 14.42 -12.29
N GLY A 423 -18.50 15.14 -12.14
CA GLY A 423 -18.52 16.48 -11.56
C GLY A 423 -19.90 16.81 -11.05
N GLY A 424 -20.02 17.92 -10.38
CA GLY A 424 -21.31 18.35 -9.85
C GLY A 424 -21.19 19.20 -8.61
N LYS A 425 -22.31 19.34 -7.93
CA LYS A 425 -22.41 20.07 -6.66
C LYS A 425 -23.46 19.42 -5.76
N ILE A 426 -23.47 19.83 -4.51
CA ILE A 426 -24.57 19.51 -3.59
C ILE A 426 -25.37 20.78 -3.39
N ALA A 427 -26.70 20.71 -3.55
CA ALA A 427 -27.60 21.82 -3.28
C ALA A 427 -28.25 21.67 -1.90
N PHE A 428 -28.11 22.70 -1.08
CA PHE A 428 -28.61 22.76 0.29
C PHE A 428 -29.85 23.64 0.46
N GLU A 429 -30.41 24.22 -0.60
CA GLU A 429 -31.54 25.16 -0.52
C GLU A 429 -32.71 24.61 0.32
N LYS A 430 -33.19 23.43 -0.03
CA LYS A 430 -34.33 22.79 0.68
C LYS A 430 -33.95 22.36 2.12
N PHE A 431 -32.69 22.02 2.36
CA PHE A 431 -32.20 21.77 3.72
C PHE A 431 -32.21 23.05 4.55
N TYR A 432 -31.73 24.17 3.98
CA TYR A 432 -31.74 25.47 4.66
C TYR A 432 -33.18 25.92 4.97
N GLU A 433 -34.10 25.81 4.03
CA GLU A 433 -35.53 26.11 4.24
C GLU A 433 -36.08 25.25 5.40
N LYS A 434 -35.76 23.96 5.43
CA LYS A 434 -36.22 23.01 6.45
C LYS A 434 -35.77 23.40 7.86
N ILE A 435 -34.58 23.97 8.01
CA ILE A 435 -34.05 24.45 9.30
C ILE A 435 -34.28 25.92 9.57
N GLY A 436 -35.06 26.60 8.72
CA GLY A 436 -35.46 28.02 8.89
C GLY A 436 -34.44 29.06 8.40
N ILE A 437 -33.47 28.65 7.56
CA ILE A 437 -32.53 29.56 6.92
C ILE A 437 -33.08 29.96 5.55
N THR A 438 -33.20 31.26 5.28
CA THR A 438 -33.57 31.79 3.97
C THR A 438 -32.38 32.45 3.31
N THR A 439 -32.19 32.20 2.02
CA THR A 439 -31.13 32.79 1.22
C THR A 439 -31.68 33.66 0.13
N SER A 440 -31.26 34.94 0.09
CA SER A 440 -31.56 35.83 -1.02
C SER A 440 -30.38 35.89 -1.97
N VAL A 441 -30.63 35.63 -3.26
CA VAL A 441 -29.57 35.56 -4.27
C VAL A 441 -29.71 36.73 -5.24
N VAL A 442 -28.62 37.46 -5.48
CA VAL A 442 -28.53 38.49 -6.51
C VAL A 442 -27.51 38.03 -7.54
N MET A 443 -27.93 37.85 -8.77
CA MET A 443 -27.12 37.26 -9.84
C MET A 443 -26.81 38.23 -10.98
N ARG A 444 -25.67 38.06 -11.62
CA ARG A 444 -25.32 38.60 -12.92
C ARG A 444 -24.67 37.46 -13.74
N GLY A 445 -25.24 37.22 -14.93
CA GLY A 445 -24.88 36.05 -15.77
C GLY A 445 -25.78 34.84 -15.50
N LYS A 446 -26.18 34.13 -16.57
CA LYS A 446 -27.13 33.00 -16.51
C LYS A 446 -26.61 31.80 -15.71
N ASN A 447 -25.31 31.61 -15.68
CA ASN A 447 -24.67 30.46 -15.05
C ASN A 447 -23.88 30.85 -13.79
N SER A 448 -24.19 31.97 -13.16
CA SER A 448 -23.45 32.47 -12.00
C SER A 448 -23.60 31.58 -10.76
N GLY A 449 -24.59 30.70 -10.71
CA GLY A 449 -24.83 29.73 -9.66
C GLY A 449 -24.25 28.33 -9.92
N VAL A 450 -23.55 28.10 -11.05
CA VAL A 450 -23.09 26.77 -11.46
C VAL A 450 -22.26 26.06 -10.41
N LEU A 451 -21.52 26.80 -9.61
CA LEU A 451 -20.66 26.25 -8.52
C LEU A 451 -21.22 26.56 -7.12
N SER A 452 -22.37 27.23 -7.03
CA SER A 452 -22.98 27.53 -5.74
C SER A 452 -23.58 26.27 -5.10
N PRO A 453 -23.30 25.99 -3.83
CA PRO A 453 -23.96 24.91 -3.11
C PRO A 453 -25.36 25.29 -2.62
N THR A 454 -25.80 26.54 -2.81
CA THR A 454 -27.08 27.00 -2.31
C THR A 454 -28.24 26.43 -3.13
N THR A 455 -28.15 26.49 -4.47
CA THR A 455 -29.26 26.13 -5.38
C THR A 455 -28.92 24.90 -6.23
N ALA A 456 -29.92 24.16 -6.68
CA ALA A 456 -29.78 23.14 -7.71
C ALA A 456 -29.32 23.76 -9.04
N PHE A 457 -28.86 22.92 -9.98
CA PHE A 457 -28.55 23.41 -11.34
C PHE A 457 -29.81 23.90 -12.05
N THR A 458 -29.73 25.08 -12.65
CA THR A 458 -30.62 25.44 -13.74
C THR A 458 -30.31 24.63 -15.00
N GLU A 459 -31.22 24.59 -15.98
CA GLU A 459 -30.98 23.92 -17.26
C GLU A 459 -29.73 24.43 -17.98
N THR A 460 -29.48 25.74 -17.95
CA THR A 460 -28.31 26.35 -18.59
C THR A 460 -27.02 26.02 -17.86
N GLU A 461 -27.04 25.95 -16.52
CA GLU A 461 -25.90 25.54 -15.69
C GLU A 461 -25.58 24.05 -15.88
N ARG A 462 -26.61 23.19 -15.91
CA ARG A 462 -26.48 21.77 -16.19
C ARG A 462 -25.86 21.53 -17.55
N THR A 463 -26.36 22.21 -18.58
CA THR A 463 -25.83 22.11 -19.95
C THR A 463 -24.39 22.57 -20.03
N ALA A 464 -24.02 23.66 -19.38
CA ALA A 464 -22.64 24.16 -19.34
C ALA A 464 -21.70 23.20 -18.64
N MET A 465 -22.11 22.66 -17.49
CA MET A 465 -21.31 21.65 -16.74
C MET A 465 -21.16 20.37 -17.55
N GLN A 466 -22.24 19.83 -18.15
CA GLN A 466 -22.17 18.61 -18.96
C GLN A 466 -21.27 18.80 -20.18
N LYS A 467 -21.33 19.96 -20.84
CA LYS A 467 -20.42 20.28 -21.96
C LYS A 467 -18.96 20.23 -21.50
N MET A 468 -18.64 20.88 -20.37
CA MET A 468 -17.28 20.86 -19.81
C MET A 468 -16.81 19.43 -19.49
N LEU A 469 -17.66 18.59 -18.89
CA LEU A 469 -17.34 17.19 -18.61
C LEU A 469 -17.08 16.41 -19.90
N ASN A 470 -17.89 16.61 -20.94
CA ASN A 470 -17.70 15.96 -22.23
C ASN A 470 -16.37 16.35 -22.89
N ASP A 471 -16.01 17.64 -22.83
CA ASP A 471 -14.75 18.15 -23.38
C ASP A 471 -13.54 17.52 -22.65
N ILE A 472 -13.59 17.40 -21.31
CA ILE A 472 -12.54 16.77 -20.49
C ILE A 472 -12.46 15.26 -20.78
N TYR A 473 -13.61 14.58 -20.94
CA TYR A 473 -13.66 13.17 -21.29
C TYR A 473 -13.03 12.91 -22.67
N ALA A 474 -13.38 13.71 -23.66
CA ALA A 474 -12.80 13.62 -25.00
C ALA A 474 -11.28 13.85 -24.98
N GLN A 475 -10.80 14.79 -24.17
CA GLN A 475 -9.37 15.01 -23.96
C GLN A 475 -8.70 13.79 -23.32
N PHE A 476 -9.29 13.20 -22.27
CA PHE A 476 -8.76 12.03 -21.60
C PHE A 476 -8.67 10.81 -22.53
N THR A 477 -9.77 10.51 -23.25
CA THR A 477 -9.81 9.36 -24.17
C THR A 477 -8.84 9.53 -25.34
N THR A 478 -8.72 10.73 -25.91
CA THR A 478 -7.76 11.01 -26.99
C THR A 478 -6.31 10.81 -26.52
N LYS A 479 -5.95 11.36 -25.38
CA LYS A 479 -4.60 11.21 -24.82
C LYS A 479 -4.30 9.75 -24.46
N ALA A 480 -5.28 9.05 -23.87
CA ALA A 480 -5.13 7.63 -23.57
C ALA A 480 -4.95 6.77 -24.83
N ALA A 481 -5.73 7.05 -25.88
CA ALA A 481 -5.59 6.36 -27.17
C ALA A 481 -4.20 6.59 -27.77
N THR A 482 -3.70 7.83 -27.74
CA THR A 482 -2.35 8.17 -28.21
C THR A 482 -1.27 7.42 -27.41
N GLY A 483 -1.29 7.50 -26.08
CA GLY A 483 -0.30 6.84 -25.21
C GLY A 483 -0.34 5.32 -25.33
N ARG A 484 -1.53 4.72 -25.52
CA ARG A 484 -1.69 3.28 -25.73
C ARG A 484 -1.56 2.84 -27.20
N LYS A 485 -1.29 3.77 -28.12
CA LYS A 485 -1.17 3.51 -29.56
C LYS A 485 -2.39 2.79 -30.11
N MET A 486 -3.58 3.19 -29.67
CA MET A 486 -4.87 2.63 -30.04
C MET A 486 -5.71 3.63 -30.83
N ASP A 487 -6.63 3.11 -31.61
CA ASP A 487 -7.69 3.94 -32.17
C ASP A 487 -8.60 4.50 -31.06
N VAL A 488 -9.01 5.75 -31.17
CA VAL A 488 -9.83 6.44 -30.15
C VAL A 488 -11.18 5.75 -29.97
N GLU A 489 -11.81 5.29 -31.06
CA GLU A 489 -13.10 4.59 -30.97
C GLU A 489 -12.96 3.22 -30.28
N LYS A 490 -11.83 2.52 -30.52
CA LYS A 490 -11.52 1.26 -29.83
C LYS A 490 -11.32 1.52 -28.33
N LEU A 491 -10.55 2.55 -27.97
CA LEU A 491 -10.33 2.89 -26.58
C LEU A 491 -11.64 3.32 -25.91
N GLU A 492 -12.47 4.11 -26.58
CA GLU A 492 -13.72 4.60 -26.02
C GLU A 492 -14.66 3.45 -25.62
N LYS A 493 -14.75 2.38 -26.43
CA LYS A 493 -15.55 1.19 -26.10
C LYS A 493 -15.11 0.48 -24.82
N MET A 494 -13.83 0.57 -24.48
CA MET A 494 -13.26 0.01 -23.24
C MET A 494 -13.26 1.02 -22.09
N ALA A 495 -13.37 2.31 -22.39
CA ALA A 495 -13.37 3.39 -21.43
C ALA A 495 -14.70 3.51 -20.67
N ARG A 496 -15.49 4.50 -20.94
CA ARG A 496 -16.82 4.78 -20.34
C ARG A 496 -16.86 4.74 -18.83
N GLY A 497 -15.70 4.98 -18.19
CA GLY A 497 -15.56 4.94 -16.75
C GLY A 497 -15.34 3.55 -16.15
N ARG A 498 -15.27 2.49 -16.96
CA ARG A 498 -15.17 1.10 -16.50
C ARG A 498 -13.84 0.81 -15.78
N VAL A 499 -13.93 0.11 -14.67
CA VAL A 499 -12.80 -0.36 -13.87
C VAL A 499 -12.48 -1.80 -14.28
N TYR A 500 -11.20 -2.12 -14.28
CA TYR A 500 -10.67 -3.43 -14.61
C TYR A 500 -9.67 -3.88 -13.56
N THR A 501 -9.49 -5.19 -13.40
CA THR A 501 -8.31 -5.73 -12.75
C THR A 501 -7.09 -5.62 -13.68
N GLY A 502 -5.87 -5.73 -13.12
CA GLY A 502 -4.66 -5.76 -13.95
C GLY A 502 -4.68 -6.88 -14.98
N SER A 503 -5.20 -8.06 -14.61
CA SER A 503 -5.36 -9.19 -15.54
C SER A 503 -6.30 -8.87 -16.71
N GLN A 504 -7.42 -8.23 -16.44
CA GLN A 504 -8.37 -7.79 -17.47
C GLN A 504 -7.78 -6.66 -18.33
N ALA A 505 -7.11 -5.69 -17.71
CA ALA A 505 -6.49 -4.57 -18.39
C ALA A 505 -5.36 -4.99 -19.36
N LEU A 506 -4.61 -6.04 -19.02
CA LEU A 506 -3.62 -6.65 -19.92
C LEU A 506 -4.28 -7.17 -21.20
N GLN A 507 -5.38 -7.90 -21.06
CA GLN A 507 -6.10 -8.47 -22.22
C GLN A 507 -6.64 -7.40 -23.17
N LEU A 508 -6.96 -6.22 -22.60
CA LEU A 508 -7.48 -5.08 -23.36
C LEU A 508 -6.38 -4.17 -23.93
N GLY A 509 -5.11 -4.39 -23.53
CA GLY A 509 -3.99 -3.55 -23.92
C GLY A 509 -3.94 -2.20 -23.19
N LEU A 510 -4.69 -2.03 -22.10
CA LEU A 510 -4.58 -0.88 -21.19
C LEU A 510 -3.33 -0.95 -20.32
N VAL A 511 -2.79 -2.16 -20.12
CA VAL A 511 -1.53 -2.49 -19.44
C VAL A 511 -0.70 -3.35 -20.39
N ASP A 512 0.61 -3.28 -20.30
CA ASP A 512 1.50 -3.99 -21.22
C ASP A 512 1.99 -5.33 -20.67
N GLU A 513 2.11 -5.45 -19.35
CA GLU A 513 2.68 -6.62 -18.71
C GLU A 513 2.21 -6.77 -17.27
N LEU A 514 2.00 -8.01 -16.81
CA LEU A 514 1.83 -8.27 -15.39
C LEU A 514 3.19 -8.41 -14.73
N GLY A 515 3.40 -7.66 -13.63
CA GLY A 515 4.68 -7.70 -12.91
C GLY A 515 4.75 -6.73 -11.75
N THR A 516 5.76 -6.94 -10.92
CA THR A 516 6.05 -6.20 -9.70
C THR A 516 6.78 -4.88 -9.99
N LEU A 517 6.91 -4.03 -8.96
CA LEU A 517 7.80 -2.87 -9.03
C LEU A 517 9.25 -3.29 -9.36
N GLY A 518 9.69 -4.45 -8.89
CA GLY A 518 11.01 -5.01 -9.21
C GLY A 518 11.19 -5.30 -10.69
N ASP A 519 10.17 -5.82 -11.35
CA ASP A 519 10.19 -6.12 -12.79
C ASP A 519 10.19 -4.83 -13.61
N ALA A 520 9.40 -3.84 -13.21
CA ALA A 520 9.40 -2.52 -13.82
C ALA A 520 10.79 -1.83 -13.72
N ILE A 521 11.46 -1.92 -12.57
CA ILE A 521 12.82 -1.40 -12.39
C ILE A 521 13.82 -2.16 -13.26
N ALA A 522 13.73 -3.48 -13.36
CA ALA A 522 14.58 -4.28 -14.22
C ALA A 522 14.41 -3.91 -15.71
N PHE A 523 13.17 -3.73 -16.14
CA PHE A 523 12.85 -3.26 -17.48
C PHE A 523 13.38 -1.86 -17.74
N ALA A 524 13.23 -0.94 -16.77
CA ALA A 524 13.76 0.43 -16.87
C ALA A 524 15.29 0.45 -17.05
N LYS A 525 16.02 -0.41 -16.30
CA LYS A 525 17.47 -0.58 -16.50
C LYS A 525 17.80 -1.05 -17.92
N LYS A 526 17.12 -2.08 -18.39
CA LYS A 526 17.30 -2.62 -19.74
C LYS A 526 17.04 -1.56 -20.82
N SER A 527 15.96 -0.80 -20.69
CA SER A 527 15.60 0.28 -21.61
C SER A 527 16.65 1.42 -21.63
N ALA A 528 17.32 1.63 -20.51
CA ALA A 528 18.45 2.58 -20.40
C ALA A 528 19.79 2.00 -20.88
N GLY A 529 19.83 0.80 -21.45
CA GLY A 529 21.05 0.13 -21.88
C GLY A 529 21.97 -0.35 -20.76
N ILE A 530 21.41 -0.58 -19.55
CA ILE A 530 22.14 -0.99 -18.35
C ILE A 530 21.81 -2.44 -18.06
N ASP A 531 22.87 -3.23 -17.78
CA ASP A 531 22.70 -4.62 -17.38
C ASP A 531 21.79 -4.71 -16.11
N PRO A 532 20.76 -5.58 -16.13
CA PRO A 532 19.83 -5.74 -15.00
C PRO A 532 20.52 -6.05 -13.66
N ASP A 533 21.64 -6.77 -13.69
CA ASP A 533 22.40 -7.14 -12.49
C ASP A 533 23.29 -6.01 -11.96
N THR A 534 23.48 -4.93 -12.74
CA THR A 534 24.24 -3.77 -12.30
C THR A 534 23.57 -3.13 -11.09
N LYS A 535 24.31 -2.99 -9.98
CA LYS A 535 23.83 -2.25 -8.80
C LYS A 535 23.81 -0.76 -9.14
N LEU A 536 22.61 -0.19 -9.22
CA LEU A 536 22.40 1.24 -9.34
C LEU A 536 21.87 1.81 -8.03
N GLU A 537 22.17 3.08 -7.80
CA GLU A 537 21.48 3.80 -6.73
C GLU A 537 20.01 4.02 -7.12
N ARG A 538 19.13 3.90 -6.15
CA ARG A 538 17.72 4.25 -6.28
C ARG A 538 17.51 5.65 -5.73
N LEU A 539 16.92 6.52 -6.54
CA LEU A 539 16.48 7.85 -6.13
C LEU A 539 14.97 7.81 -5.89
N ASP A 540 14.56 7.77 -4.63
CA ASP A 540 13.15 7.80 -4.26
C ASP A 540 12.64 9.24 -4.20
N LEU A 541 11.51 9.50 -4.86
CA LEU A 541 10.86 10.81 -4.99
C LEU A 541 9.33 10.67 -4.81
N PRO A 542 8.63 11.73 -4.33
CA PRO A 542 9.19 12.87 -3.64
C PRO A 542 9.88 12.44 -2.35
N LYS A 543 10.81 13.23 -1.84
CA LYS A 543 11.37 12.98 -0.51
C LYS A 543 10.26 13.09 0.53
N PRO A 544 10.27 12.24 1.57
CA PRO A 544 9.28 12.34 2.64
C PRO A 544 9.36 13.70 3.31
N THR A 545 8.20 14.26 3.67
CA THR A 545 8.11 15.47 4.48
C THR A 545 8.75 15.24 5.84
N SER A 546 9.38 16.27 6.41
CA SER A 546 9.97 16.15 7.75
C SER A 546 8.89 15.88 8.80
N PRO A 547 9.21 15.20 9.92
CA PRO A 547 8.27 15.05 11.04
C PRO A 547 7.74 16.39 11.55
N PHE A 548 8.56 17.46 11.47
CA PHE A 548 8.16 18.82 11.83
C PHE A 548 7.12 19.39 10.86
N GLU A 549 7.34 19.25 9.55
CA GLU A 549 6.36 19.67 8.53
C GLU A 549 5.06 18.88 8.61
N SER A 550 5.13 17.59 8.97
CA SER A 550 3.93 16.76 9.14
C SER A 550 3.11 17.14 10.38
N LEU A 551 3.74 17.67 11.44
CA LEU A 551 3.06 18.08 12.69
C LEU A 551 2.56 19.52 12.67
N PHE A 552 3.33 20.42 12.09
CA PHE A 552 3.06 21.86 12.13
C PHE A 552 2.56 22.40 10.77
N GLY A 553 2.51 21.55 9.74
CA GLY A 553 2.19 21.94 8.37
C GLY A 553 3.28 22.82 7.74
N PRO A 554 3.20 23.09 6.42
CA PRO A 554 3.99 24.15 5.83
C PRO A 554 3.62 25.46 6.56
N ILE A 555 4.62 26.28 6.89
CA ILE A 555 4.43 27.60 7.52
C ILE A 555 3.79 28.52 6.46
N ASP A 556 2.54 28.25 6.11
CA ASP A 556 1.72 29.10 5.28
C ASP A 556 0.64 29.73 6.17
N PRO A 557 0.67 31.05 6.40
CA PRO A 557 -0.27 31.74 7.27
C PRO A 557 -1.73 31.64 6.81
N SER A 558 -1.98 31.12 5.61
CA SER A 558 -3.32 31.00 5.01
C SER A 558 -4.00 29.62 5.21
N SER A 559 -3.31 28.62 5.76
CA SER A 559 -3.88 27.30 5.99
C SER A 559 -4.45 27.18 7.41
N THR A 560 -5.77 27.27 7.54
CA THR A 560 -6.49 26.96 8.78
C THR A 560 -6.42 25.45 9.07
N SER A 561 -5.76 25.08 10.15
CA SER A 561 -5.47 23.69 10.59
C SER A 561 -6.70 22.97 11.18
N LEU A 562 -7.79 22.86 10.44
CA LEU A 562 -8.95 22.02 10.83
C LEU A 562 -8.74 20.50 10.60
N GLY A 563 -7.67 20.14 9.89
CA GLY A 563 -7.40 18.75 9.51
C GLY A 563 -7.06 17.81 10.67
N VAL A 564 -6.27 18.29 11.64
CA VAL A 564 -5.79 17.45 12.77
C VAL A 564 -6.94 16.99 13.67
N THR A 565 -7.96 17.83 13.87
CA THR A 565 -9.10 17.53 14.74
C THR A 565 -10.04 16.50 14.11
N GLY A 566 -10.23 16.55 12.79
CA GLY A 566 -11.10 15.62 12.05
C GLY A 566 -10.54 14.20 11.98
N SER A 567 -9.26 14.05 11.71
CA SER A 567 -8.59 12.74 11.65
C SER A 567 -8.52 12.05 13.00
N ALA A 568 -8.30 12.82 14.09
CA ALA A 568 -8.32 12.30 15.46
C ALA A 568 -9.72 11.81 15.86
N LEU A 569 -10.76 12.56 15.50
CA LEU A 569 -12.15 12.16 15.74
C LEU A 569 -12.51 10.87 14.99
N LEU A 570 -12.14 10.76 13.72
CA LEU A 570 -12.40 9.54 12.92
C LEU A 570 -11.69 8.31 13.49
N LYS A 571 -10.46 8.47 14.01
CA LYS A 571 -9.72 7.38 14.67
C LYS A 571 -10.35 6.92 15.98
N SER A 572 -11.16 7.75 16.63
CA SER A 572 -11.87 7.40 17.87
C SER A 572 -13.21 6.69 17.64
N LEU A 573 -13.68 6.61 16.40
CA LEU A 573 -14.93 5.94 16.05
C LEU A 573 -14.69 4.46 15.73
N PRO A 574 -15.71 3.58 15.95
CA PRO A 574 -15.68 2.22 15.43
C PRO A 574 -15.38 2.23 13.93
N GLU A 575 -14.56 1.27 13.46
CA GLU A 575 -14.09 1.25 12.06
C GLU A 575 -15.25 1.20 11.04
N GLU A 576 -16.36 0.56 11.39
CA GLU A 576 -17.57 0.52 10.55
C GLU A 576 -18.14 1.94 10.33
N VAL A 577 -18.21 2.74 11.39
CA VAL A 577 -18.71 4.12 11.31
C VAL A 577 -17.68 5.02 10.60
N ALA A 578 -16.41 4.89 10.97
CA ALA A 578 -15.33 5.64 10.33
C ALA A 578 -15.28 5.36 8.82
N SER A 579 -15.49 4.10 8.40
CA SER A 579 -15.48 3.72 6.98
C SER A 579 -16.66 4.32 6.21
N GLN A 580 -17.84 4.42 6.82
CA GLN A 580 -19.00 5.08 6.21
C GLN A 580 -18.77 6.59 6.06
N LEU A 581 -18.18 7.23 7.08
CA LEU A 581 -17.84 8.65 7.00
C LEU A 581 -16.76 8.93 5.96
N ARG A 582 -15.75 8.04 5.83
CA ARG A 582 -14.76 8.13 4.74
C ARG A 582 -15.40 7.99 3.36
N GLY A 583 -16.53 7.28 3.23
CA GLY A 583 -17.34 7.24 2.01
C GLY A 583 -17.82 8.62 1.55
N LEU A 584 -17.92 9.59 2.47
CA LEU A 584 -18.30 10.98 2.15
C LEU A 584 -17.11 11.84 1.70
N SER A 585 -15.89 11.32 1.66
CA SER A 585 -14.66 12.07 1.30
C SER A 585 -14.68 12.66 -0.12
N ILE A 586 -15.47 12.07 -1.04
CA ILE A 586 -15.63 12.62 -2.38
C ILE A 586 -16.21 14.04 -2.37
N TYR A 587 -16.98 14.41 -1.35
CA TYR A 587 -17.55 15.76 -1.22
C TYR A 587 -16.49 16.80 -0.85
N ASP A 588 -15.54 16.46 0.03
CA ASP A 588 -14.41 17.34 0.31
C ASP A 588 -13.56 17.55 -0.95
N LEU A 589 -13.38 16.46 -1.71
CA LEU A 589 -12.66 16.53 -2.98
C LEU A 589 -13.40 17.35 -4.02
N LEU A 590 -14.74 17.19 -4.16
CA LEU A 590 -15.58 18.00 -5.07
C LEU A 590 -15.66 19.48 -4.67
N ALA A 591 -15.58 19.77 -3.37
CA ALA A 591 -15.58 21.15 -2.89
C ALA A 591 -14.27 21.87 -3.28
N LYS A 592 -13.15 21.16 -3.33
CA LYS A 592 -11.83 21.67 -3.69
C LYS A 592 -11.58 21.60 -5.20
N GLU A 593 -11.97 20.48 -5.81
CA GLU A 593 -11.70 20.15 -7.21
C GLU A 593 -13.03 20.02 -7.97
N ARG A 594 -13.23 20.84 -8.97
CA ARG A 594 -14.50 21.02 -9.68
C ARG A 594 -14.91 19.85 -10.56
N VAL A 595 -13.91 19.15 -11.10
CA VAL A 595 -14.07 17.99 -11.98
C VAL A 595 -13.13 16.90 -11.54
N LEU A 596 -13.68 15.71 -11.34
CA LEU A 596 -12.95 14.58 -10.82
C LEU A 596 -12.82 13.46 -11.86
N THR A 597 -11.62 12.94 -11.91
CA THR A 597 -11.29 11.63 -12.44
C THR A 597 -10.93 10.74 -11.23
N VAL A 598 -11.94 10.16 -10.58
CA VAL A 598 -11.79 9.37 -9.36
C VAL A 598 -12.46 8.01 -9.49
N LEU A 599 -11.86 7.00 -8.83
CA LEU A 599 -12.44 5.66 -8.73
C LEU A 599 -13.74 5.72 -7.91
N PRO A 600 -14.81 5.05 -8.37
CA PRO A 600 -16.13 5.19 -7.79
C PRO A 600 -16.32 4.61 -6.39
N TYR A 601 -15.46 3.68 -5.95
CA TYR A 601 -15.68 2.91 -4.73
C TYR A 601 -14.38 2.34 -4.16
N ARG A 602 -14.43 1.95 -2.89
CA ARG A 602 -13.42 1.09 -2.27
C ARG A 602 -13.98 -0.33 -2.20
N VAL A 603 -13.34 -1.25 -2.87
CA VAL A 603 -13.65 -2.66 -2.71
C VAL A 603 -12.99 -3.14 -1.43
N LYS A 604 -13.80 -3.25 -0.35
CA LYS A 604 -13.39 -4.04 0.80
C LYS A 604 -13.78 -5.48 0.50
N VAL A 605 -12.80 -6.29 0.21
CA VAL A 605 -12.95 -7.73 0.14
C VAL A 605 -12.70 -8.24 1.56
N LYS A 606 -13.76 -8.65 2.21
CA LYS A 606 -13.70 -9.33 3.50
C LYS A 606 -13.57 -10.81 3.25
#